data_118d21eb730b87418bb69747bf0af46a
#
_entry.id   118d21eb730b87418bb69747bf0af46a
#
_cell.length_a   1.000
_cell.length_b   1.000
_cell.length_c   1.000
_cell.angle_alpha   90.00
_cell.angle_beta   90.00
_cell.angle_gamma   90.00
#
_symmetry.space_group_name_H-M   'P 1'
#
loop_
_entity.id
_entity.type
_entity.pdbx_description
1 polymer ?
#
loop_
_entity_poly.entity_id
_entity_poly.type
_entity_poly.pdbx_seq_one_letter_code
_entity_poly.pdbx_strand_id
1 'polypeptide(L)'
;MAALYASRRIAQHGVKEHCMKVLVYDTHSYDQTFLNAANQGQHQLDYTPAQLDLQTAALAQGYDAVCLFVNDIASAEVLERLAEGGVRMIAQRSTGYNNIDLDAARRLGITCMRVSYYSPYSVAEHAVALLMTLNRRIHRAFNRTREFNFRLAGLMGRDINGSTVGVVGTGKIGTIFAKIMQGFGCTVLAYDVRENPECIAMGVRYVPLDDLLAASDIVSLHVPLFPETHHMINRESLARMKRRAYLINTSRGGLVDADALIKAIESGHLAGVGLDVYEEEQGKFFRDLSDRPMPDDVLARLISFPNVLVTGHQAYFTEEAVTTISETTIRNLSDFAAGRTNENTL
;
A
#
# COMPACT_ATOMS: atom_id res chain seq x y z
N MET A 1 4.76 -32.51 -62.08
CA MET A 1 6.01 -31.99 -61.50
C MET A 1 5.67 -31.40 -60.13
N ALA A 2 5.83 -32.21 -59.07
CA ALA A 2 5.64 -31.82 -57.71
C ALA A 2 7.00 -31.47 -57.11
N ALA A 3 7.22 -30.24 -56.74
CA ALA A 3 8.45 -29.77 -56.12
C ALA A 3 8.21 -29.49 -54.63
N LEU A 4 8.80 -30.29 -53.84
CA LEU A 4 9.37 -30.12 -52.51
C LEU A 4 9.27 -28.70 -51.91
N TYR A 5 8.44 -28.57 -50.87
CA TYR A 5 8.63 -27.57 -49.79
C TYR A 5 9.01 -28.34 -48.52
N ALA A 6 10.30 -28.43 -48.29
CA ALA A 6 10.86 -28.91 -47.02
C ALA A 6 10.71 -27.77 -46.01
N SER A 7 9.75 -27.86 -45.11
CA SER A 7 9.65 -26.99 -43.95
C SER A 7 10.79 -27.28 -42.98
N ARG A 8 11.77 -26.40 -42.93
CA ARG A 8 12.75 -26.32 -41.84
C ARG A 8 12.00 -26.02 -40.53
N ARG A 9 11.74 -27.04 -39.73
CA ARG A 9 11.46 -26.85 -38.30
C ARG A 9 12.73 -26.29 -37.69
N ILE A 10 12.72 -24.95 -37.44
CA ILE A 10 13.67 -24.35 -36.52
C ILE A 10 13.33 -24.91 -35.15
N ALA A 11 14.19 -25.79 -34.63
CA ALA A 11 14.14 -26.22 -33.25
C ALA A 11 14.35 -24.99 -32.39
N GLN A 12 13.27 -24.42 -31.86
CA GLN A 12 13.36 -23.53 -30.73
C GLN A 12 13.97 -24.37 -29.59
N HIS A 13 15.22 -24.11 -29.28
CA HIS A 13 15.83 -24.55 -28.03
C HIS A 13 15.07 -23.83 -26.92
N GLY A 14 13.95 -24.40 -26.48
CA GLY A 14 13.29 -23.97 -25.24
C GLY A 14 14.28 -24.24 -24.11
N VAL A 15 14.79 -23.17 -23.52
CA VAL A 15 15.30 -23.21 -22.16
C VAL A 15 14.14 -23.81 -21.37
N LYS A 16 14.33 -25.02 -20.82
CA LYS A 16 13.34 -25.60 -19.88
C LYS A 16 13.27 -24.61 -18.72
N GLU A 17 12.22 -23.81 -18.71
CA GLU A 17 11.93 -22.96 -17.56
C GLU A 17 11.85 -23.90 -16.36
N HIS A 18 12.74 -23.68 -15.39
CA HIS A 18 12.83 -24.53 -14.21
C HIS A 18 11.60 -24.27 -13.36
N CYS A 19 10.68 -25.26 -13.27
CA CYS A 19 9.51 -25.15 -12.40
C CYS A 19 10.00 -25.06 -10.96
N MET A 20 9.76 -23.92 -10.30
CA MET A 20 10.13 -23.70 -8.91
C MET A 20 9.04 -24.19 -7.97
N LYS A 21 9.44 -24.68 -6.81
CA LYS A 21 8.56 -24.95 -5.67
C LYS A 21 8.53 -23.74 -4.75
N VAL A 22 7.38 -23.09 -4.61
CA VAL A 22 7.22 -21.80 -3.92
C VAL A 22 6.22 -21.93 -2.79
N LEU A 23 6.59 -21.52 -1.58
CA LEU A 23 5.67 -21.40 -0.46
C LEU A 23 5.20 -19.94 -0.34
N VAL A 24 3.89 -19.73 -0.41
CA VAL A 24 3.27 -18.41 -0.28
C VAL A 24 2.78 -18.26 1.17
N TYR A 25 3.38 -17.35 1.90
CA TYR A 25 3.02 -17.01 3.29
C TYR A 25 1.90 -15.97 3.36
N ASP A 26 1.28 -15.82 4.53
CA ASP A 26 0.23 -14.84 4.84
C ASP A 26 -0.85 -14.79 3.75
N THR A 27 -1.37 -15.97 3.37
CA THR A 27 -2.23 -16.14 2.19
C THR A 27 -3.68 -16.00 2.54
N HIS A 28 -4.39 -15.16 1.81
CA HIS A 28 -5.83 -15.04 1.82
C HIS A 28 -6.46 -15.71 0.59
N SER A 29 -7.78 -15.91 0.58
CA SER A 29 -8.48 -16.59 -0.53
C SER A 29 -8.33 -15.88 -1.88
N TYR A 30 -8.28 -14.55 -1.88
CA TYR A 30 -8.06 -13.76 -3.09
C TYR A 30 -6.64 -13.96 -3.66
N ASP A 31 -5.60 -14.07 -2.81
CA ASP A 31 -4.23 -14.31 -3.26
C ASP A 31 -4.14 -15.59 -4.09
N GLN A 32 -4.75 -16.67 -3.59
CA GLN A 32 -4.77 -17.95 -4.31
C GLN A 32 -5.43 -17.81 -5.69
N THR A 33 -6.55 -17.09 -5.76
CA THR A 33 -7.28 -16.87 -7.01
C THR A 33 -6.42 -16.15 -8.04
N PHE A 34 -5.83 -15.01 -7.68
CA PHE A 34 -5.07 -14.18 -8.62
C PHE A 34 -3.69 -14.75 -8.94
N LEU A 35 -2.97 -15.31 -7.94
CA LEU A 35 -1.67 -15.95 -8.17
C LEU A 35 -1.80 -17.20 -9.05
N ASN A 36 -2.83 -18.04 -8.83
CA ASN A 36 -3.05 -19.20 -9.70
C ASN A 36 -3.43 -18.80 -11.13
N ALA A 37 -4.25 -17.76 -11.30
CA ALA A 37 -4.58 -17.21 -12.60
C ALA A 37 -3.35 -16.68 -13.35
N ALA A 38 -2.44 -15.97 -12.65
CA ALA A 38 -1.19 -15.49 -13.22
C ALA A 38 -0.18 -16.62 -13.47
N ASN A 39 -0.11 -17.60 -12.59
CA ASN A 39 0.87 -18.69 -12.64
C ASN A 39 0.65 -19.67 -13.83
N GLN A 40 -0.60 -19.95 -14.18
CA GLN A 40 -0.95 -20.84 -15.27
C GLN A 40 -0.17 -22.17 -15.28
N GLY A 41 0.22 -22.65 -14.09
CA GLY A 41 0.96 -23.90 -13.91
C GLY A 41 2.47 -23.83 -14.19
N GLN A 42 3.06 -22.65 -14.33
CA GLN A 42 4.51 -22.46 -14.56
C GLN A 42 5.34 -22.91 -13.36
N HIS A 43 4.85 -22.66 -12.13
CA HIS A 43 5.51 -23.02 -10.87
C HIS A 43 4.55 -23.83 -9.99
N GLN A 44 5.11 -24.60 -9.05
CA GLN A 44 4.32 -25.21 -7.97
C GLN A 44 4.15 -24.18 -6.85
N LEU A 45 2.91 -23.72 -6.63
CA LEU A 45 2.58 -22.78 -5.55
C LEU A 45 1.87 -23.54 -4.43
N ASP A 46 2.47 -23.58 -3.26
CA ASP A 46 1.85 -24.06 -2.04
C ASP A 46 1.53 -22.86 -1.13
N TYR A 47 0.38 -22.88 -0.44
CA TYR A 47 -0.17 -21.74 0.27
C TYR A 47 -0.30 -22.02 1.77
N THR A 48 0.10 -21.05 2.61
CA THR A 48 -0.12 -21.12 4.05
C THR A 48 -0.70 -19.79 4.58
N PRO A 49 -1.71 -19.84 5.47
CA PRO A 49 -2.21 -18.65 6.16
C PRO A 49 -1.25 -18.16 7.27
N ALA A 50 -0.20 -18.94 7.58
CA ALA A 50 0.81 -18.54 8.55
C ALA A 50 1.63 -17.37 7.99
N GLN A 51 1.94 -16.40 8.83
CA GLN A 51 2.94 -15.38 8.54
C GLN A 51 4.34 -15.96 8.70
N LEU A 52 5.30 -15.47 7.92
CA LEU A 52 6.69 -15.83 8.09
C LEU A 52 7.26 -15.14 9.32
N ASP A 53 7.79 -15.94 10.22
CA ASP A 53 8.57 -15.54 11.38
C ASP A 53 9.58 -16.64 11.72
N LEU A 54 10.28 -16.50 12.86
CA LEU A 54 11.28 -17.48 13.28
C LEU A 54 10.68 -18.87 13.58
N GLN A 55 9.40 -18.96 13.95
CA GLN A 55 8.73 -20.24 14.27
C GLN A 55 8.25 -20.93 13.00
N THR A 56 7.75 -20.15 12.04
CA THR A 56 7.12 -20.66 10.81
C THR A 56 8.11 -20.82 9.65
N ALA A 57 9.34 -20.30 9.75
CA ALA A 57 10.38 -20.43 8.72
C ALA A 57 10.66 -21.88 8.31
N ALA A 58 10.52 -22.84 9.24
CA ALA A 58 10.71 -24.26 8.97
C ALA A 58 9.70 -24.86 7.97
N LEU A 59 8.55 -24.22 7.76
CA LEU A 59 7.56 -24.63 6.76
C LEU A 59 8.11 -24.53 5.33
N ALA A 60 9.10 -23.66 5.10
CA ALA A 60 9.72 -23.46 3.81
C ALA A 60 10.85 -24.47 3.49
N GLN A 61 11.07 -25.49 4.33
CA GLN A 61 12.10 -26.49 4.07
C GLN A 61 11.83 -27.25 2.76
N GLY A 62 12.80 -27.26 1.86
CA GLY A 62 12.71 -27.92 0.56
C GLY A 62 11.93 -27.14 -0.50
N TYR A 63 11.68 -25.85 -0.27
CA TYR A 63 11.19 -24.92 -1.28
C TYR A 63 12.36 -24.14 -1.90
N ASP A 64 12.22 -23.80 -3.18
CA ASP A 64 13.21 -22.98 -3.91
C ASP A 64 13.06 -21.50 -3.59
N ALA A 65 11.81 -21.06 -3.37
CA ALA A 65 11.45 -19.68 -3.09
C ALA A 65 10.33 -19.56 -2.05
N VAL A 66 10.26 -18.39 -1.41
CA VAL A 66 9.11 -17.98 -0.62
C VAL A 66 8.50 -16.70 -1.21
N CYS A 67 7.17 -16.62 -1.18
CA CYS A 67 6.43 -15.41 -1.55
C CYS A 67 5.88 -14.76 -0.28
N LEU A 68 6.26 -13.50 -0.04
CA LEU A 68 5.98 -12.78 1.20
C LEU A 68 5.04 -11.60 0.98
N PHE A 69 4.34 -11.21 2.06
CA PHE A 69 3.55 -10.00 2.14
C PHE A 69 4.12 -9.03 3.19
N VAL A 70 3.46 -7.91 3.40
CA VAL A 70 3.98 -6.79 4.22
C VAL A 70 4.12 -7.12 5.71
N ASN A 71 3.36 -8.08 6.22
CA ASN A 71 3.39 -8.49 7.63
C ASN A 71 4.33 -9.66 7.93
N ASP A 72 4.89 -10.29 6.89
CA ASP A 72 5.91 -11.33 7.06
C ASP A 72 7.22 -10.71 7.56
N ILE A 73 7.92 -11.41 8.42
CA ILE A 73 9.17 -10.94 9.02
C ILE A 73 10.33 -11.78 8.48
N ALA A 74 11.15 -11.18 7.60
CA ALA A 74 12.35 -11.78 7.06
C ALA A 74 13.61 -11.15 7.70
N SER A 75 13.74 -11.27 9.03
CA SER A 75 14.94 -10.87 9.77
C SER A 75 16.15 -11.72 9.41
N ALA A 76 17.36 -11.32 9.83
CA ALA A 76 18.58 -12.08 9.58
C ALA A 76 18.46 -13.55 10.02
N GLU A 77 17.94 -13.80 11.24
CA GLU A 77 17.76 -15.15 11.78
C GLU A 77 16.76 -15.99 10.98
N VAL A 78 15.67 -15.36 10.51
CA VAL A 78 14.67 -16.02 9.65
C VAL A 78 15.29 -16.38 8.31
N LEU A 79 16.06 -15.46 7.71
CA LEU A 79 16.75 -15.68 6.44
C LEU A 79 17.80 -16.79 6.51
N GLU A 80 18.52 -16.91 7.62
CA GLU A 80 19.45 -18.02 7.88
C GLU A 80 18.71 -19.37 7.83
N ARG A 81 17.57 -19.49 8.51
CA ARG A 81 16.76 -20.72 8.47
C ARG A 81 16.19 -21.03 7.09
N LEU A 82 15.76 -19.99 6.36
CA LEU A 82 15.28 -20.16 4.98
C LEU A 82 16.41 -20.67 4.07
N ALA A 83 17.60 -20.08 4.18
CA ALA A 83 18.79 -20.48 3.41
C ALA A 83 19.21 -21.92 3.71
N GLU A 84 19.22 -22.33 4.99
CA GLU A 84 19.48 -23.70 5.43
C GLU A 84 18.41 -24.68 4.87
N GLY A 85 17.16 -24.23 4.80
CA GLY A 85 16.02 -24.98 4.22
C GLY A 85 16.05 -25.14 2.71
N GLY A 86 16.96 -24.44 2.01
CA GLY A 86 17.11 -24.52 0.55
C GLY A 86 16.57 -23.31 -0.22
N VAL A 87 15.93 -22.36 0.44
CA VAL A 87 15.37 -21.15 -0.19
C VAL A 87 16.49 -20.27 -0.76
N ARG A 88 16.32 -19.84 -2.01
CA ARG A 88 17.28 -18.99 -2.73
C ARG A 88 16.64 -17.68 -3.25
N MET A 89 15.32 -17.55 -3.15
CA MET A 89 14.61 -16.38 -3.63
C MET A 89 13.48 -15.99 -2.68
N ILE A 90 13.32 -14.67 -2.51
CA ILE A 90 12.14 -14.04 -1.91
C ILE A 90 11.41 -13.24 -3.00
N ALA A 91 10.15 -13.60 -3.27
CA ALA A 91 9.25 -12.82 -4.09
C ALA A 91 8.33 -12.00 -3.18
N GLN A 92 8.63 -10.71 -2.99
CA GLN A 92 7.83 -9.79 -2.20
C GLN A 92 6.65 -9.28 -3.03
N ARG A 93 5.40 -9.65 -2.68
CA ARG A 93 4.19 -9.22 -3.41
C ARG A 93 3.68 -7.85 -2.94
N SER A 94 4.61 -6.92 -2.72
CA SER A 94 4.33 -5.52 -2.38
C SER A 94 5.43 -4.60 -2.87
N THR A 95 5.16 -3.28 -2.87
CA THR A 95 6.18 -2.27 -3.19
C THR A 95 7.10 -2.02 -1.99
N GLY A 96 6.54 -1.99 -0.77
CA GLY A 96 7.31 -1.91 0.48
C GLY A 96 8.06 -3.22 0.76
N TYR A 97 9.25 -3.12 1.31
CA TYR A 97 10.13 -4.25 1.64
C TYR A 97 10.88 -4.06 2.96
N ASN A 98 10.39 -3.18 3.82
CA ASN A 98 11.02 -2.87 5.12
C ASN A 98 11.03 -4.08 6.08
N ASN A 99 10.24 -5.10 5.77
CA ASN A 99 10.15 -6.36 6.48
C ASN A 99 11.25 -7.38 6.11
N ILE A 100 12.17 -7.03 5.19
CA ILE A 100 13.26 -7.89 4.72
C ILE A 100 14.61 -7.27 5.08
N ASP A 101 15.47 -8.03 5.79
CA ASP A 101 16.88 -7.68 6.00
C ASP A 101 17.67 -7.98 4.72
N LEU A 102 17.80 -6.96 3.85
CA LEU A 102 18.49 -7.10 2.57
C LEU A 102 19.99 -7.38 2.71
N ASP A 103 20.63 -6.91 3.77
CA ASP A 103 22.04 -7.15 3.98
C ASP A 103 22.28 -8.61 4.37
N ALA A 104 21.45 -9.18 5.22
CA ALA A 104 21.46 -10.60 5.51
C ALA A 104 21.14 -11.44 4.27
N ALA A 105 20.11 -11.06 3.49
CA ALA A 105 19.75 -11.77 2.26
C ALA A 105 20.94 -11.84 1.28
N ARG A 106 21.65 -10.74 1.05
CA ARG A 106 22.86 -10.69 0.20
C ARG A 106 23.96 -11.59 0.72
N ARG A 107 24.26 -11.58 2.03
CA ARG A 107 25.27 -12.47 2.65
C ARG A 107 24.94 -13.94 2.47
N LEU A 108 23.67 -14.29 2.48
CA LEU A 108 23.19 -15.67 2.36
C LEU A 108 22.95 -16.12 0.91
N GLY A 109 23.13 -15.23 -0.06
CA GLY A 109 22.89 -15.51 -1.46
C GLY A 109 21.41 -15.69 -1.81
N ILE A 110 20.51 -15.08 -1.04
CA ILE A 110 19.08 -15.06 -1.33
C ILE A 110 18.77 -13.82 -2.18
N THR A 111 18.23 -14.04 -3.37
CA THR A 111 17.76 -12.97 -4.25
C THR A 111 16.40 -12.47 -3.79
N CYS A 112 16.27 -11.16 -3.60
CA CYS A 112 15.01 -10.52 -3.28
C CYS A 112 14.48 -9.76 -4.48
N MET A 113 13.23 -10.01 -4.86
CA MET A 113 12.51 -9.25 -5.89
C MET A 113 11.17 -8.80 -5.34
N ARG A 114 10.77 -7.56 -5.66
CA ARG A 114 9.51 -6.98 -5.20
C ARG A 114 8.56 -6.66 -6.36
N VAL A 115 7.39 -6.17 -6.05
CA VAL A 115 6.51 -5.50 -7.02
C VAL A 115 6.78 -4.01 -6.97
N SER A 116 7.60 -3.51 -7.89
CA SER A 116 7.98 -2.08 -7.92
C SER A 116 6.84 -1.16 -8.39
N TYR A 117 5.83 -1.73 -9.02
CA TYR A 117 4.70 -0.99 -9.58
C TYR A 117 3.45 -1.85 -9.67
N TYR A 118 2.33 -1.28 -9.26
CA TYR A 118 0.97 -1.76 -9.52
C TYR A 118 0.09 -0.53 -9.79
N SER A 119 -1.23 -0.64 -9.81
CA SER A 119 -2.11 0.49 -10.13
C SER A 119 -1.94 1.66 -9.13
N PRO A 120 -1.35 2.80 -9.53
CA PRO A 120 -1.30 3.98 -8.65
C PRO A 120 -2.66 4.67 -8.54
N TYR A 121 -3.59 4.34 -9.44
CA TYR A 121 -4.97 4.84 -9.39
C TYR A 121 -5.71 4.31 -8.19
N SER A 122 -5.55 3.02 -7.83
CA SER A 122 -6.24 2.41 -6.69
C SER A 122 -6.03 3.20 -5.40
N VAL A 123 -4.78 3.57 -5.09
CA VAL A 123 -4.44 4.31 -3.86
C VAL A 123 -4.93 5.76 -3.92
N ALA A 124 -4.78 6.42 -5.08
CA ALA A 124 -5.25 7.80 -5.26
C ALA A 124 -6.78 7.90 -5.15
N GLU A 125 -7.51 6.97 -5.78
CA GLU A 125 -8.97 6.89 -5.73
C GLU A 125 -9.47 6.54 -4.32
N HIS A 126 -8.77 5.66 -3.60
CA HIS A 126 -9.10 5.35 -2.20
C HIS A 126 -8.93 6.57 -1.29
N ALA A 127 -7.87 7.39 -1.48
CA ALA A 127 -7.69 8.64 -0.76
C ALA A 127 -8.87 9.61 -1.00
N VAL A 128 -9.36 9.71 -2.24
CA VAL A 128 -10.55 10.49 -2.59
C VAL A 128 -11.80 9.88 -1.96
N ALA A 129 -11.95 8.55 -1.97
CA ALA A 129 -13.09 7.87 -1.35
C ALA A 129 -13.16 8.11 0.16
N LEU A 130 -12.02 8.06 0.88
CA LEU A 130 -11.93 8.43 2.30
C LEU A 130 -12.36 9.88 2.53
N LEU A 131 -11.82 10.81 1.74
CA LEU A 131 -12.16 12.24 1.81
C LEU A 131 -13.67 12.45 1.61
N MET A 132 -14.25 11.90 0.54
CA MET A 132 -15.66 12.10 0.21
C MET A 132 -16.58 11.43 1.22
N THR A 133 -16.21 10.25 1.73
CA THR A 133 -16.94 9.55 2.79
C THR A 133 -16.97 10.38 4.08
N LEU A 134 -15.85 10.96 4.49
CA LEU A 134 -15.75 11.85 5.64
C LEU A 134 -16.55 13.14 5.43
N ASN A 135 -16.33 13.81 4.31
CA ASN A 135 -16.98 15.09 4.01
C ASN A 135 -18.49 14.97 3.96
N ARG A 136 -19.01 13.94 3.26
CA ARG A 136 -20.45 13.74 3.10
C ARG A 136 -21.06 12.84 4.19
N ARG A 137 -20.27 12.41 5.19
CA ARG A 137 -20.72 11.56 6.30
C ARG A 137 -21.42 10.26 5.84
N ILE A 138 -20.97 9.68 4.70
CA ILE A 138 -21.65 8.54 4.04
C ILE A 138 -21.73 7.33 4.97
N HIS A 139 -20.62 7.00 5.67
CA HIS A 139 -20.56 5.90 6.63
C HIS A 139 -21.58 6.05 7.77
N ARG A 140 -21.81 7.28 8.25
CA ARG A 140 -22.80 7.56 9.31
C ARG A 140 -24.23 7.52 8.76
N ALA A 141 -24.44 8.08 7.58
CA ALA A 141 -25.75 8.04 6.92
C ALA A 141 -26.16 6.59 6.64
N PHE A 142 -25.23 5.77 6.12
CA PHE A 142 -25.45 4.34 5.86
C PHE A 142 -25.93 3.60 7.12
N ASN A 143 -25.23 3.75 8.25
CA ASN A 143 -25.61 3.09 9.50
C ASN A 143 -26.98 3.55 10.00
N ARG A 144 -27.26 4.87 9.95
CA ARG A 144 -28.57 5.42 10.39
C ARG A 144 -29.73 4.93 9.55
N THR A 145 -29.60 4.89 8.23
CA THR A 145 -30.70 4.45 7.34
C THR A 145 -31.06 2.98 7.54
N ARG A 146 -30.09 2.14 7.95
CA ARG A 146 -30.35 0.74 8.34
C ARG A 146 -31.21 0.62 9.62
N GLU A 147 -31.21 1.66 10.46
CA GLU A 147 -32.04 1.80 11.65
C GLU A 147 -33.29 2.66 11.39
N PHE A 148 -33.64 2.89 10.12
CA PHE A 148 -34.75 3.75 9.68
C PHE A 148 -34.68 5.20 10.18
N ASN A 149 -33.48 5.68 10.55
CA ASN A 149 -33.26 7.06 10.97
C ASN A 149 -32.80 7.92 9.77
N PHE A 150 -33.73 8.65 9.18
CA PHE A 150 -33.52 9.51 7.99
C PHE A 150 -33.26 10.99 8.34
N ARG A 151 -32.95 11.31 9.60
CA ARG A 151 -32.70 12.70 10.03
C ARG A 151 -31.37 13.20 9.45
N LEU A 152 -31.38 14.44 8.95
CA LEU A 152 -30.20 15.10 8.37
C LEU A 152 -29.24 15.72 9.40
N ALA A 153 -29.69 15.89 10.64
CA ALA A 153 -28.89 16.50 11.71
C ALA A 153 -27.50 15.78 11.86
N GLY A 154 -26.42 16.55 11.78
CA GLY A 154 -25.05 16.05 11.89
C GLY A 154 -24.51 15.33 10.64
N LEU A 155 -25.21 15.37 9.49
CA LEU A 155 -24.76 14.83 8.20
C LEU A 155 -24.30 15.91 7.21
N MET A 156 -24.37 17.21 7.61
CA MET A 156 -23.98 18.31 6.73
C MET A 156 -22.51 18.21 6.36
N GLY A 157 -22.22 18.18 5.07
CA GLY A 157 -20.90 18.32 4.48
C GLY A 157 -20.68 19.72 3.91
N ARG A 158 -19.61 19.87 3.14
CA ARG A 158 -19.33 21.10 2.35
C ARG A 158 -19.01 20.72 0.90
N ASP A 159 -19.13 21.66 -0.01
CA ASP A 159 -18.61 21.50 -1.36
C ASP A 159 -17.10 21.57 -1.32
N ILE A 160 -16.43 20.67 -2.04
CA ILE A 160 -14.96 20.70 -2.18
C ILE A 160 -14.53 21.50 -3.40
N ASN A 161 -15.45 21.76 -4.34
CA ASN A 161 -15.20 22.69 -5.43
C ASN A 161 -14.75 24.05 -4.87
N GLY A 162 -13.71 24.63 -5.45
CA GLY A 162 -13.11 25.88 -4.97
C GLY A 162 -12.22 25.76 -3.71
N SER A 163 -12.13 24.56 -3.10
CA SER A 163 -11.23 24.33 -1.97
C SER A 163 -9.77 24.28 -2.41
N THR A 164 -8.85 24.56 -1.48
CA THR A 164 -7.41 24.35 -1.68
C THR A 164 -7.01 22.97 -1.16
N VAL A 165 -6.31 22.20 -1.97
CA VAL A 165 -5.82 20.87 -1.65
C VAL A 165 -4.30 20.87 -1.62
N GLY A 166 -3.71 20.44 -0.50
CA GLY A 166 -2.29 20.22 -0.33
C GLY A 166 -1.92 18.76 -0.59
N VAL A 167 -1.08 18.52 -1.57
CA VAL A 167 -0.55 17.20 -1.92
C VAL A 167 0.88 17.13 -1.43
N VAL A 168 1.13 16.30 -0.42
CA VAL A 168 2.47 16.07 0.14
C VAL A 168 3.05 14.81 -0.51
N GLY A 169 3.99 15.03 -1.45
CA GLY A 169 4.53 13.99 -2.32
C GLY A 169 3.83 13.92 -3.68
N THR A 170 4.60 14.19 -4.74
CA THR A 170 4.13 14.21 -6.14
C THR A 170 4.74 13.09 -6.98
N GLY A 171 4.92 11.92 -6.36
CA GLY A 171 5.19 10.66 -7.06
C GLY A 171 3.98 10.23 -7.91
N LYS A 172 3.99 9.01 -8.42
CA LYS A 172 2.92 8.49 -9.29
C LYS A 172 1.52 8.65 -8.68
N ILE A 173 1.35 8.29 -7.40
CA ILE A 173 0.06 8.34 -6.69
C ILE A 173 -0.36 9.79 -6.46
N GLY A 174 0.52 10.63 -5.88
CA GLY A 174 0.20 12.03 -5.59
C GLY A 174 -0.12 12.85 -6.83
N THR A 175 0.53 12.57 -7.96
CA THR A 175 0.21 13.20 -9.26
C THR A 175 -1.21 12.85 -9.72
N ILE A 176 -1.62 11.58 -9.61
CA ILE A 176 -2.97 11.14 -9.95
C ILE A 176 -3.99 11.76 -9.00
N PHE A 177 -3.71 11.77 -7.70
CA PHE A 177 -4.58 12.40 -6.70
C PHE A 177 -4.77 13.90 -7.02
N ALA A 178 -3.67 14.63 -7.34
CA ALA A 178 -3.72 16.04 -7.74
C ALA A 178 -4.63 16.25 -8.96
N LYS A 179 -4.49 15.40 -10.00
CA LYS A 179 -5.33 15.43 -11.20
C LYS A 179 -6.81 15.21 -10.90
N ILE A 180 -7.14 14.23 -10.03
CA ILE A 180 -8.53 13.97 -9.63
C ILE A 180 -9.10 15.18 -8.90
N MET A 181 -8.32 15.78 -7.96
CA MET A 181 -8.79 16.94 -7.19
C MET A 181 -8.97 18.19 -8.04
N GLN A 182 -8.16 18.39 -9.08
CA GLN A 182 -8.41 19.43 -10.08
C GLN A 182 -9.72 19.18 -10.85
N GLY A 183 -10.04 17.91 -11.16
CA GLY A 183 -11.32 17.54 -11.75
C GLY A 183 -12.53 17.88 -10.87
N PHE A 184 -12.36 17.96 -9.56
CA PHE A 184 -13.36 18.49 -8.62
C PHE A 184 -13.39 20.04 -8.57
N GLY A 185 -12.56 20.73 -9.33
CA GLY A 185 -12.47 22.20 -9.32
C GLY A 185 -11.68 22.76 -8.15
N CYS A 186 -10.78 21.98 -7.56
CA CYS A 186 -9.91 22.43 -6.46
C CYS A 186 -8.67 23.15 -7.00
N THR A 187 -8.16 24.11 -6.20
CA THR A 187 -6.80 24.62 -6.36
C THR A 187 -5.83 23.65 -5.70
N VAL A 188 -4.81 23.18 -6.43
CA VAL A 188 -3.85 22.20 -5.87
C VAL A 188 -2.51 22.87 -5.58
N LEU A 189 -2.06 22.75 -4.34
CA LEU A 189 -0.70 23.04 -3.88
C LEU A 189 0.04 21.72 -3.69
N ALA A 190 1.34 21.72 -3.93
CA ALA A 190 2.19 20.55 -3.72
C ALA A 190 3.44 20.88 -2.91
N TYR A 191 3.91 19.87 -2.20
CA TYR A 191 5.23 19.83 -1.58
C TYR A 191 5.91 18.51 -1.93
N ASP A 192 7.13 18.58 -2.43
CA ASP A 192 8.00 17.43 -2.66
C ASP A 192 9.46 17.91 -2.60
N VAL A 193 10.40 17.00 -2.37
CA VAL A 193 11.85 17.27 -2.46
C VAL A 193 12.29 17.50 -3.91
N ARG A 194 11.52 16.99 -4.87
CA ARG A 194 11.71 17.20 -6.32
C ARG A 194 10.37 17.53 -6.96
N GLU A 195 10.29 18.67 -7.60
CA GLU A 195 9.11 19.06 -8.36
C GLU A 195 8.88 18.13 -9.56
N ASN A 196 7.64 17.68 -9.74
CA ASN A 196 7.25 16.81 -10.84
C ASN A 196 6.80 17.67 -12.05
N PRO A 197 7.49 17.58 -13.23
CA PRO A 197 7.12 18.35 -14.40
C PRO A 197 5.67 18.14 -14.87
N GLU A 198 5.10 16.94 -14.67
CA GLU A 198 3.70 16.66 -15.00
C GLU A 198 2.75 17.48 -14.10
N CYS A 199 3.04 17.57 -12.81
CA CYS A 199 2.27 18.41 -11.90
C CYS A 199 2.35 19.90 -12.28
N ILE A 200 3.56 20.39 -12.62
CA ILE A 200 3.75 21.77 -13.07
C ILE A 200 2.92 22.03 -14.34
N ALA A 201 2.98 21.13 -15.32
CA ALA A 201 2.22 21.25 -16.57
C ALA A 201 0.69 21.25 -16.35
N MET A 202 0.21 20.59 -15.30
CA MET A 202 -1.19 20.63 -14.87
C MET A 202 -1.56 21.90 -14.10
N GLY A 203 -0.62 22.82 -13.83
CA GLY A 203 -0.86 24.04 -13.07
C GLY A 203 -0.85 23.85 -11.55
N VAL A 204 -0.31 22.75 -11.04
CA VAL A 204 -0.05 22.55 -9.61
C VAL A 204 1.08 23.48 -9.16
N ARG A 205 0.86 24.21 -8.07
CA ARG A 205 1.84 25.13 -7.53
C ARG A 205 2.62 24.53 -6.36
N TYR A 206 3.94 24.44 -6.48
CA TYR A 206 4.82 23.98 -5.40
C TYR A 206 5.07 25.12 -4.38
N VAL A 207 4.99 24.77 -3.11
CA VAL A 207 5.21 25.67 -1.98
C VAL A 207 5.92 24.93 -0.83
N PRO A 208 6.57 25.61 0.10
CA PRO A 208 7.08 24.99 1.34
C PRO A 208 5.98 24.27 2.10
N LEU A 209 6.35 23.21 2.85
CA LEU A 209 5.37 22.37 3.57
C LEU A 209 4.50 23.21 4.53
N ASP A 210 5.12 24.13 5.28
CA ASP A 210 4.40 24.98 6.23
C ASP A 210 3.34 25.86 5.55
N ASP A 211 3.66 26.40 4.39
CA ASP A 211 2.75 27.22 3.59
C ASP A 211 1.61 26.35 3.01
N LEU A 212 1.95 25.12 2.56
CA LEU A 212 0.95 24.17 2.11
C LEU A 212 -0.05 23.84 3.22
N LEU A 213 0.44 23.51 4.43
CA LEU A 213 -0.40 23.17 5.58
C LEU A 213 -1.31 24.34 5.96
N ALA A 214 -0.77 25.56 6.01
CA ALA A 214 -1.51 26.76 6.38
C ALA A 214 -2.57 27.17 5.33
N ALA A 215 -2.34 26.86 4.05
CA ALA A 215 -3.23 27.27 2.96
C ALA A 215 -4.30 26.23 2.61
N SER A 216 -4.12 24.94 3.01
CA SER A 216 -4.94 23.85 2.51
C SER A 216 -6.17 23.55 3.37
N ASP A 217 -7.30 23.34 2.72
CA ASP A 217 -8.54 22.83 3.31
C ASP A 217 -8.54 21.30 3.43
N ILE A 218 -7.74 20.66 2.59
CA ILE A 218 -7.54 19.22 2.50
C ILE A 218 -6.05 18.97 2.34
N VAL A 219 -5.47 18.11 3.18
CA VAL A 219 -4.07 17.67 3.08
C VAL A 219 -4.06 16.16 2.86
N SER A 220 -3.33 15.69 1.84
CA SER A 220 -3.18 14.26 1.55
C SER A 220 -1.71 13.89 1.42
N LEU A 221 -1.31 12.81 2.10
CA LEU A 221 0.07 12.35 2.21
C LEU A 221 0.34 11.22 1.20
N HIS A 222 1.37 11.41 0.37
CA HIS A 222 1.81 10.47 -0.66
C HIS A 222 3.33 10.32 -0.71
N VAL A 223 4.01 10.62 0.41
CA VAL A 223 5.47 10.45 0.56
C VAL A 223 5.80 9.09 1.19
N PRO A 224 6.98 8.51 0.90
CA PRO A 224 7.47 7.34 1.61
C PRO A 224 7.87 7.69 3.05
N LEU A 225 7.96 6.66 3.90
CA LEU A 225 8.48 6.78 5.25
C LEU A 225 10.00 6.61 5.23
N PHE A 226 10.69 7.68 5.61
CA PHE A 226 12.13 7.75 5.86
C PHE A 226 12.36 8.41 7.22
N PRO A 227 13.59 8.39 7.77
CA PRO A 227 13.89 9.12 9.01
C PRO A 227 13.46 10.59 8.97
N GLU A 228 13.62 11.25 7.80
CA GLU A 228 13.31 12.67 7.59
C GLU A 228 11.80 12.94 7.48
N THR A 229 11.00 11.93 7.14
CA THR A 229 9.54 12.05 7.01
C THR A 229 8.79 11.42 8.19
N HIS A 230 9.50 10.72 9.09
CA HIS A 230 8.91 10.18 10.29
C HIS A 230 8.30 11.29 11.15
N HIS A 231 7.03 11.14 11.51
CA HIS A 231 6.25 12.12 12.25
C HIS A 231 6.30 13.54 11.65
N MET A 232 6.37 13.64 10.30
CA MET A 232 6.29 14.94 9.64
C MET A 232 4.96 15.66 9.92
N ILE A 233 3.91 14.90 10.20
CA ILE A 233 2.65 15.40 10.73
C ILE A 233 2.63 15.17 12.24
N ASN A 234 3.08 16.15 12.97
CA ASN A 234 3.22 16.18 14.43
C ASN A 234 2.39 17.34 15.01
N ARG A 235 2.56 17.61 16.31
CA ARG A 235 1.83 18.66 17.02
C ARG A 235 1.98 20.04 16.36
N GLU A 236 3.17 20.37 15.88
CA GLU A 236 3.46 21.69 15.32
C GLU A 236 2.85 21.83 13.92
N SER A 237 3.05 20.84 13.07
CA SER A 237 2.47 20.81 11.72
C SER A 237 0.95 20.75 11.74
N LEU A 238 0.34 19.97 12.67
CA LEU A 238 -1.10 19.95 12.89
C LEU A 238 -1.64 21.32 13.33
N ALA A 239 -0.91 22.04 14.20
CA ALA A 239 -1.30 23.38 14.63
C ALA A 239 -1.27 24.43 13.51
N ARG A 240 -0.42 24.22 12.47
CA ARG A 240 -0.34 25.08 11.28
C ARG A 240 -1.47 24.82 10.29
N MET A 241 -2.07 23.61 10.29
CA MET A 241 -3.19 23.31 9.40
C MET A 241 -4.37 24.27 9.66
N LYS A 242 -5.12 24.57 8.61
CA LYS A 242 -6.37 25.33 8.78
C LYS A 242 -7.30 24.65 9.78
N ARG A 243 -7.98 25.45 10.58
CA ARG A 243 -9.11 24.93 11.37
C ARG A 243 -10.13 24.29 10.44
N ARG A 244 -10.61 23.10 10.82
CA ARG A 244 -11.55 22.27 10.04
C ARG A 244 -10.98 21.77 8.71
N ALA A 245 -9.68 21.65 8.58
CA ALA A 245 -9.05 20.94 7.47
C ALA A 245 -9.31 19.42 7.57
N TYR A 246 -9.23 18.73 6.45
CA TYR A 246 -9.18 17.26 6.37
C TYR A 246 -7.72 16.81 6.22
N LEU A 247 -7.38 15.72 6.88
CA LEU A 247 -6.10 15.01 6.71
C LEU A 247 -6.37 13.60 6.19
N ILE A 248 -5.69 13.22 5.09
CA ILE A 248 -5.79 11.88 4.49
C ILE A 248 -4.41 11.27 4.43
N ASN A 249 -4.28 10.04 4.94
CA ASN A 249 -3.04 9.27 4.87
C ASN A 249 -3.31 7.86 4.34
N THR A 250 -2.90 7.62 3.11
CA THR A 250 -2.91 6.31 2.45
C THR A 250 -1.49 5.86 2.09
N SER A 251 -0.48 6.40 2.78
CA SER A 251 0.93 6.14 2.50
C SER A 251 1.58 5.24 3.56
N ARG A 252 2.00 5.82 4.70
CA ARG A 252 2.61 5.07 5.82
C ARG A 252 2.13 5.67 7.14
N GLY A 253 1.84 4.80 8.13
CA GLY A 253 1.37 5.23 9.45
C GLY A 253 2.33 6.15 10.17
N GLY A 254 3.61 5.82 10.18
CA GLY A 254 4.67 6.59 10.86
C GLY A 254 4.94 8.01 10.29
N LEU A 255 4.21 8.44 9.27
CA LEU A 255 4.22 9.85 8.83
C LEU A 255 3.48 10.77 9.80
N VAL A 256 2.59 10.21 10.63
CA VAL A 256 1.68 10.94 11.50
C VAL A 256 1.89 10.51 12.95
N ASP A 257 2.22 11.44 13.82
CA ASP A 257 2.21 11.23 15.27
C ASP A 257 0.75 11.05 15.74
N ALA A 258 0.41 9.82 16.12
CA ALA A 258 -0.96 9.43 16.47
C ALA A 258 -1.46 10.14 17.75
N ASP A 259 -0.59 10.37 18.73
CA ASP A 259 -0.93 11.07 19.97
C ASP A 259 -1.22 12.55 19.73
N ALA A 260 -0.41 13.20 18.89
CA ALA A 260 -0.64 14.58 18.47
C ALA A 260 -1.93 14.69 17.65
N LEU A 261 -2.18 13.73 16.79
CA LEU A 261 -3.40 13.67 15.97
C LEU A 261 -4.66 13.57 16.85
N ILE A 262 -4.67 12.68 17.85
CA ILE A 262 -5.79 12.55 18.80
C ILE A 262 -6.11 13.88 19.45
N LYS A 263 -5.09 14.61 19.96
CA LYS A 263 -5.26 15.93 20.59
C LYS A 263 -5.83 16.96 19.62
N ALA A 264 -5.40 16.97 18.36
CA ALA A 264 -5.94 17.85 17.33
C ALA A 264 -7.42 17.54 17.01
N ILE A 265 -7.80 16.26 17.02
CA ILE A 265 -9.20 15.83 16.82
C ILE A 265 -10.06 16.24 18.02
N GLU A 266 -9.61 15.98 19.25
CA GLU A 266 -10.32 16.32 20.50
C GLU A 266 -10.57 17.82 20.64
N SER A 267 -9.63 18.65 20.22
CA SER A 267 -9.77 20.10 20.22
C SER A 267 -10.75 20.64 19.15
N GLY A 268 -11.24 19.76 18.26
CA GLY A 268 -12.08 20.15 17.11
C GLY A 268 -11.31 20.96 16.06
N HIS A 269 -9.97 20.86 16.04
CA HIS A 269 -9.16 21.56 15.06
C HIS A 269 -9.36 21.02 13.65
N LEU A 270 -9.45 19.67 13.48
CA LEU A 270 -9.65 19.00 12.21
C LEU A 270 -11.13 18.69 11.95
N ALA A 271 -11.58 18.85 10.71
CA ALA A 271 -12.93 18.47 10.28
C ALA A 271 -13.09 16.96 10.19
N GLY A 272 -12.04 16.26 9.74
CA GLY A 272 -12.02 14.82 9.63
C GLY A 272 -10.64 14.29 9.27
N VAL A 273 -10.43 13.02 9.56
CA VAL A 273 -9.18 12.30 9.32
C VAL A 273 -9.48 10.96 8.66
N GLY A 274 -8.86 10.69 7.52
CA GLY A 274 -8.93 9.41 6.83
C GLY A 274 -7.58 8.72 6.85
N LEU A 275 -7.54 7.53 7.43
CA LEU A 275 -6.32 6.73 7.59
C LEU A 275 -6.55 5.36 6.96
N ASP A 276 -5.76 5.01 5.95
CA ASP A 276 -5.70 3.63 5.47
C ASP A 276 -4.55 2.86 6.12
N VAL A 277 -3.65 3.58 6.78
CA VAL A 277 -2.44 3.07 7.41
C VAL A 277 -2.33 3.57 8.85
N TYR A 278 -1.65 2.77 9.69
CA TYR A 278 -1.40 3.09 11.08
C TYR A 278 0.03 2.70 11.45
N GLU A 279 0.69 3.43 12.36
CA GLU A 279 2.10 3.19 12.69
C GLU A 279 2.32 1.79 13.28
N GLU A 280 1.45 1.39 14.22
CA GLU A 280 1.50 0.10 14.90
C GLU A 280 0.53 -0.92 14.28
N GLU A 281 0.40 -0.95 12.94
CA GLU A 281 -0.55 -1.83 12.24
C GLU A 281 -0.18 -3.31 12.29
N GLN A 282 1.10 -3.62 12.56
CA GLN A 282 1.59 -5.00 12.61
C GLN A 282 0.81 -5.85 13.62
N GLY A 283 0.36 -7.03 13.20
CA GLY A 283 -0.42 -7.95 14.01
C GLY A 283 -1.88 -7.54 14.25
N LYS A 284 -2.31 -6.41 13.69
CA LYS A 284 -3.68 -5.88 13.78
C LYS A 284 -4.37 -5.84 12.42
N PHE A 285 -3.78 -5.17 11.43
CA PHE A 285 -4.36 -5.11 10.10
C PHE A 285 -4.27 -6.46 9.38
N PHE A 286 -5.16 -6.70 8.43
CA PHE A 286 -5.35 -7.97 7.70
C PHE A 286 -5.80 -9.15 8.59
N ARG A 287 -6.23 -8.91 9.84
CA ARG A 287 -6.70 -9.94 10.76
C ARG A 287 -8.12 -9.66 11.22
N ASP A 288 -8.87 -10.72 11.49
CA ASP A 288 -10.14 -10.61 12.21
C ASP A 288 -9.87 -10.59 13.72
N LEU A 289 -10.14 -9.44 14.33
CA LEU A 289 -10.02 -9.22 15.77
C LEU A 289 -11.40 -8.97 16.42
N SER A 290 -12.52 -9.22 15.70
CA SER A 290 -13.87 -8.87 16.15
C SER A 290 -14.30 -9.59 17.42
N ASP A 291 -13.73 -10.78 17.69
CA ASP A 291 -14.07 -11.62 18.86
C ASP A 291 -13.21 -11.35 20.09
N ARG A 292 -12.39 -10.29 20.08
CA ARG A 292 -11.50 -9.97 21.20
C ARG A 292 -11.38 -8.46 21.42
N PRO A 293 -10.99 -8.02 22.64
CA PRO A 293 -10.69 -6.62 22.87
C PRO A 293 -9.58 -6.13 21.93
N MET A 294 -9.70 -4.89 21.41
CA MET A 294 -8.64 -4.25 20.64
C MET A 294 -7.39 -4.10 21.53
N PRO A 295 -6.25 -4.69 21.15
CA PRO A 295 -5.04 -4.67 21.97
C PRO A 295 -4.22 -3.37 21.82
N ASP A 296 -4.86 -2.29 21.40
CA ASP A 296 -4.23 -1.01 21.09
C ASP A 296 -5.18 0.15 21.43
N ASP A 297 -4.90 0.83 22.53
CA ASP A 297 -5.74 1.91 23.05
C ASP A 297 -5.74 3.13 22.12
N VAL A 298 -4.62 3.41 21.44
CA VAL A 298 -4.49 4.53 20.51
C VAL A 298 -5.35 4.29 19.27
N LEU A 299 -5.26 3.12 18.67
CA LEU A 299 -6.09 2.75 17.52
C LEU A 299 -7.57 2.69 17.90
N ALA A 300 -7.91 2.08 19.06
CA ALA A 300 -9.27 2.05 19.57
C ALA A 300 -9.82 3.46 19.77
N ARG A 301 -9.00 4.39 20.29
CA ARG A 301 -9.35 5.80 20.46
C ARG A 301 -9.60 6.47 19.11
N LEU A 302 -8.71 6.30 18.14
CA LEU A 302 -8.87 6.85 16.79
C LEU A 302 -10.18 6.39 16.13
N ILE A 303 -10.48 5.09 16.18
CA ILE A 303 -11.71 4.51 15.59
C ILE A 303 -12.97 5.04 16.30
N SER A 304 -12.89 5.40 17.59
CA SER A 304 -14.03 5.90 18.35
C SER A 304 -14.50 7.30 17.94
N PHE A 305 -13.67 8.10 17.27
CA PHE A 305 -14.03 9.45 16.86
C PHE A 305 -15.01 9.45 15.67
N PRO A 306 -16.11 10.22 15.74
CA PRO A 306 -17.12 10.23 14.67
C PRO A 306 -16.66 10.90 13.36
N ASN A 307 -15.52 11.56 13.36
CA ASN A 307 -14.89 12.24 12.23
C ASN A 307 -13.54 11.63 11.85
N VAL A 308 -13.26 10.43 12.31
CA VAL A 308 -12.12 9.60 11.88
C VAL A 308 -12.66 8.40 11.13
N LEU A 309 -12.05 8.09 10.01
CA LEU A 309 -12.32 6.89 9.22
C LEU A 309 -11.01 6.13 9.05
N VAL A 310 -10.95 4.91 9.58
CA VAL A 310 -9.81 4.01 9.43
C VAL A 310 -10.22 2.87 8.52
N THR A 311 -9.37 2.54 7.55
CA THR A 311 -9.45 1.34 6.73
C THR A 311 -8.19 0.51 6.92
N GLY A 312 -8.26 -0.80 6.69
CA GLY A 312 -7.23 -1.75 7.08
C GLY A 312 -6.13 -1.94 6.04
N HIS A 313 -5.44 -0.87 5.63
CA HIS A 313 -4.36 -0.87 4.63
C HIS A 313 -4.82 -1.50 3.30
N GLN A 314 -6.00 -1.10 2.84
CA GLN A 314 -6.68 -1.66 1.66
C GLN A 314 -6.67 -0.74 0.44
N ALA A 315 -6.00 0.42 0.50
CA ALA A 315 -6.02 1.40 -0.60
C ALA A 315 -5.52 0.83 -1.93
N TYR A 316 -4.66 -0.19 -1.90
CA TYR A 316 -4.19 -0.88 -3.10
C TYR A 316 -5.20 -1.90 -3.65
N PHE A 317 -6.20 -2.33 -2.86
CA PHE A 317 -6.99 -3.52 -3.09
C PHE A 317 -8.08 -3.31 -4.14
N THR A 318 -7.66 -3.32 -5.42
CA THR A 318 -8.53 -3.35 -6.61
C THR A 318 -8.17 -4.54 -7.48
N GLU A 319 -9.07 -4.96 -8.34
CA GLU A 319 -8.86 -6.10 -9.24
C GLU A 319 -7.62 -5.88 -10.12
N GLU A 320 -7.45 -4.68 -10.67
CA GLU A 320 -6.32 -4.31 -11.53
C GLU A 320 -4.99 -4.34 -10.76
N ALA A 321 -4.98 -3.83 -9.52
CA ALA A 321 -3.78 -3.83 -8.70
C ALA A 321 -3.37 -5.24 -8.30
N VAL A 322 -4.31 -6.07 -7.81
CA VAL A 322 -4.02 -7.45 -7.38
C VAL A 322 -3.62 -8.32 -8.57
N THR A 323 -4.23 -8.11 -9.75
CA THR A 323 -3.82 -8.77 -11.00
C THR A 323 -2.37 -8.42 -11.33
N THR A 324 -2.04 -7.13 -11.38
CA THR A 324 -0.67 -6.65 -11.69
C THR A 324 0.35 -7.15 -10.68
N ILE A 325 0.01 -7.16 -9.38
CA ILE A 325 0.86 -7.70 -8.30
C ILE A 325 1.14 -9.18 -8.56
N SER A 326 0.10 -9.96 -8.87
CA SER A 326 0.23 -11.40 -9.09
C SER A 326 1.05 -11.73 -10.35
N GLU A 327 0.77 -11.05 -11.46
CA GLU A 327 1.53 -11.22 -12.71
C GLU A 327 3.01 -10.85 -12.54
N THR A 328 3.28 -9.74 -11.82
CA THR A 328 4.65 -9.32 -11.55
C THR A 328 5.38 -10.31 -10.63
N THR A 329 4.69 -10.83 -9.62
CA THR A 329 5.26 -11.84 -8.71
C THR A 329 5.63 -13.13 -9.47
N ILE A 330 4.75 -13.63 -10.33
CA ILE A 330 5.03 -14.82 -11.15
C ILE A 330 6.16 -14.53 -12.16
N ARG A 331 6.17 -13.37 -12.81
CA ARG A 331 7.28 -12.95 -13.67
C ARG A 331 8.62 -12.92 -12.93
N ASN A 332 8.65 -12.39 -11.70
CA ASN A 332 9.87 -12.38 -10.88
C ASN A 332 10.38 -13.80 -10.58
N LEU A 333 9.47 -14.74 -10.26
CA LEU A 333 9.79 -16.14 -10.06
C LEU A 333 10.36 -16.76 -11.35
N SER A 334 9.73 -16.55 -12.49
CA SER A 334 10.16 -17.08 -13.80
C SER A 334 11.50 -16.48 -14.25
N ASP A 335 11.74 -15.19 -14.00
CA ASP A 335 13.02 -14.55 -14.31
C ASP A 335 14.14 -15.13 -13.45
N PHE A 336 13.92 -15.30 -12.14
CA PHE A 336 14.89 -15.93 -11.27
C PHE A 336 15.17 -17.39 -11.67
N ALA A 337 14.14 -18.20 -11.96
CA ALA A 337 14.27 -19.57 -12.42
C ALA A 337 15.10 -19.69 -13.72
N ALA A 338 15.08 -18.67 -14.56
CA ALA A 338 15.86 -18.56 -15.79
C ALA A 338 17.25 -17.90 -15.56
N GLY A 339 17.66 -17.64 -14.32
CA GLY A 339 18.92 -16.98 -13.98
C GLY A 339 19.00 -15.51 -14.38
N ARG A 340 17.83 -14.83 -14.52
CA ARG A 340 17.75 -13.43 -14.88
C ARG A 340 17.40 -12.56 -13.66
N THR A 341 17.87 -11.32 -13.68
CA THR A 341 17.39 -10.22 -12.83
C THR A 341 16.57 -9.26 -13.67
N ASN A 342 15.74 -8.45 -13.01
CA ASN A 342 14.91 -7.43 -13.67
C ASN A 342 14.82 -6.16 -12.79
N GLU A 343 14.03 -5.20 -13.22
CA GLU A 343 13.81 -3.91 -12.53
C GLU A 343 13.20 -4.03 -11.11
N ASN A 344 12.76 -5.22 -10.74
CA ASN A 344 12.17 -5.50 -9.42
C ASN A 344 13.18 -6.07 -8.41
N THR A 345 14.42 -6.35 -8.84
CA THR A 345 15.49 -6.89 -7.97
C THR A 345 15.96 -5.81 -6.98
N LEU A 346 16.15 -6.20 -5.69
CA LEU A 346 16.55 -5.34 -4.57
C LEU A 346 18.04 -5.44 -4.24
#